data_9eaf7d18d11bbff5ae2db3823db09b80
#
_entry.id   9eaf7d18d11bbff5ae2db3823db09b80
#
_cell.length_a   1.000
_cell.length_b   1.000
_cell.length_c   1.000
_cell.angle_alpha   90.00
_cell.angle_beta   90.00
_cell.angle_gamma   90.00
#
_symmetry.space_group_name_H-M   'P 1'
#
loop_
_entity.id
_entity.type
_entity.pdbx_description
1 polymer ?
#
loop_
_entity_poly.entity_id
_entity_poly.type
_entity_poly.pdbx_seq_one_letter_code
_entity_poly.pdbx_strand_id
1 'polypeptide(L)'
;IGGTASKYNVYVDGNYVNSTTSTTYEYYTTSVAYHTAWIEAELSNGTKEYTKTVKFGVSKKGLAVNDNMGRRLDPVAMNMGWYYTWGTTPFLYTTYGSVEFVPMIWGTGSENAISRIASSGYKYLLAYNEPDMPMYDANGNFVGGSNVDVNTAISHWYKFAGKSYHLGAPAPALCPAWDSGTWFRTFMDSDLVDKSTIDFIPLHCYYGTYGGAAGANTFLKEVVDATYNMYHKPIWITEFAVSGWGYSNASNRKQVEAFLKTAIEGLNKRSYVERYSWFSFNTTDNRNGASALWTNSTGKLTDLGNIYVNNGNPTELAAQGSAVNKYQPSSDNGSNNSSNNNTNNQPQVKKPARAKISKLKNVKGRKVKVSIKKIRKVKGYQIKYSDNKKFNGYWQKNSKKNTYTVKKLDKKTKYYFKVRAYVINGNKKLYGSYSKVKSITVKK
;
A
#
# COMPACT_ATOMS: atom_id res chain seq x y z
N ILE A 1 -27.94 -6.34 13.91
CA ILE A 1 -28.29 -5.83 15.25
C ILE A 1 -29.80 -5.60 15.24
N GLY A 2 -30.50 -6.31 16.10
CA GLY A 2 -31.97 -6.36 16.10
C GLY A 2 -32.67 -5.28 16.94
N GLY A 3 -31.99 -4.19 17.32
CA GLY A 3 -32.56 -3.12 18.13
C GLY A 3 -31.80 -1.81 18.02
N THR A 4 -32.29 -0.75 18.66
CA THR A 4 -31.61 0.53 18.74
C THR A 4 -30.47 0.44 19.75
N ALA A 5 -29.24 0.57 19.30
CA ALA A 5 -28.08 0.60 20.17
C ALA A 5 -27.96 1.98 20.86
N SER A 6 -27.71 1.96 22.15
CA SER A 6 -27.43 3.16 22.94
C SER A 6 -25.95 3.53 22.93
N LYS A 7 -25.07 2.54 22.72
CA LYS A 7 -23.61 2.70 22.71
C LYS A 7 -22.94 1.57 21.95
N TYR A 8 -21.82 1.88 21.31
CA TYR A 8 -20.95 0.92 20.65
C TYR A 8 -19.57 0.92 21.31
N ASN A 9 -19.10 -0.24 21.73
CA ASN A 9 -17.76 -0.46 22.25
C ASN A 9 -16.90 -1.06 21.13
N VAL A 10 -15.79 -0.40 20.82
CA VAL A 10 -14.89 -0.78 19.72
C VAL A 10 -13.71 -1.59 20.25
N TYR A 11 -13.44 -2.70 19.61
CA TYR A 11 -12.33 -3.58 19.95
C TYR A 11 -11.43 -3.79 18.73
N VAL A 12 -10.12 -3.66 18.93
CA VAL A 12 -9.10 -3.93 17.92
C VAL A 12 -8.08 -4.90 18.51
N ASP A 13 -7.74 -5.96 17.77
CA ASP A 13 -6.80 -7.01 18.20
C ASP A 13 -7.14 -7.59 19.58
N GLY A 14 -8.42 -7.74 19.86
CA GLY A 14 -8.94 -8.23 21.13
C GLY A 14 -8.94 -7.20 22.29
N ASN A 15 -8.40 -6.01 22.07
CA ASN A 15 -8.33 -4.96 23.08
C ASN A 15 -9.48 -3.96 22.93
N TYR A 16 -10.08 -3.53 24.04
CA TYR A 16 -10.99 -2.41 24.05
C TYR A 16 -10.25 -1.13 23.66
N VAL A 17 -10.79 -0.39 22.68
CA VAL A 17 -10.21 0.85 22.19
C VAL A 17 -10.97 2.06 22.73
N ASN A 18 -12.28 2.11 22.51
CA ASN A 18 -13.11 3.22 22.91
C ASN A 18 -14.59 2.86 22.79
N SER A 19 -15.46 3.76 23.25
CA SER A 19 -16.89 3.69 22.99
C SER A 19 -17.41 4.94 22.28
N THR A 20 -18.47 4.77 21.49
CA THR A 20 -19.12 5.85 20.75
C THR A 20 -20.64 5.62 20.67
N THR A 21 -21.41 6.67 20.50
CA THR A 21 -22.83 6.62 20.14
C THR A 21 -23.03 6.72 18.62
N SER A 22 -21.97 7.08 17.88
CA SER A 22 -22.00 7.15 16.42
C SER A 22 -21.88 5.76 15.79
N THR A 23 -22.49 5.57 14.64
CA THR A 23 -22.33 4.37 13.80
C THR A 23 -20.99 4.31 13.06
N THR A 24 -20.15 5.33 13.23
CA THR A 24 -18.80 5.41 12.69
C THR A 24 -17.79 5.65 13.80
N TYR A 25 -16.64 5.01 13.70
CA TYR A 25 -15.48 5.22 14.58
C TYR A 25 -14.21 5.17 13.75
N GLU A 26 -13.34 6.16 13.91
CA GLU A 26 -12.04 6.20 13.24
C GLU A 26 -10.98 5.65 14.18
N TYR A 27 -10.35 4.54 13.77
CA TYR A 27 -9.23 3.93 14.47
C TYR A 27 -7.93 4.26 13.77
N TYR A 28 -7.01 4.85 14.52
CA TYR A 28 -5.71 5.25 14.05
C TYR A 28 -4.62 4.25 14.47
N THR A 29 -3.84 3.80 13.52
CA THR A 29 -2.64 2.98 13.80
C THR A 29 -1.60 3.14 12.68
N THR A 30 -0.33 3.12 13.05
CA THR A 30 0.80 3.07 12.12
C THR A 30 1.48 1.69 12.11
N SER A 31 0.90 0.70 12.75
CA SER A 31 1.38 -0.66 12.77
C SER A 31 1.12 -1.34 11.41
N VAL A 32 2.18 -1.66 10.68
CA VAL A 32 2.10 -2.35 9.37
C VAL A 32 1.87 -3.84 9.61
N ALA A 33 0.63 -4.18 9.86
CA ALA A 33 0.20 -5.54 10.20
C ALA A 33 -1.23 -5.83 9.72
N TYR A 34 -1.64 -7.08 9.82
CA TYR A 34 -3.05 -7.45 9.77
C TYR A 34 -3.65 -7.35 11.16
N HIS A 35 -4.64 -6.48 11.29
CA HIS A 35 -5.40 -6.24 12.50
C HIS A 35 -6.78 -6.88 12.43
N THR A 36 -7.41 -7.06 13.58
CA THR A 36 -8.79 -7.52 13.69
C THR A 36 -9.63 -6.48 14.41
N ALA A 37 -10.88 -6.30 14.02
CA ALA A 37 -11.81 -5.43 14.73
C ALA A 37 -13.18 -6.07 14.88
N TRP A 38 -13.87 -5.76 15.97
CA TRP A 38 -15.25 -6.11 16.23
C TRP A 38 -15.89 -5.09 17.15
N ILE A 39 -17.22 -5.04 17.15
CA ILE A 39 -18.02 -4.08 17.91
C ILE A 39 -18.96 -4.84 18.85
N GLU A 40 -19.04 -4.40 20.08
CA GLU A 40 -20.09 -4.73 21.02
C GLU A 40 -21.11 -3.57 21.03
N ALA A 41 -22.34 -3.85 20.69
CA ALA A 41 -23.44 -2.88 20.76
C ALA A 41 -24.23 -3.11 22.05
N GLU A 42 -24.36 -2.09 22.89
CA GLU A 42 -25.28 -2.08 24.03
C GLU A 42 -26.63 -1.55 23.56
N LEU A 43 -27.66 -2.39 23.67
CA LEU A 43 -29.00 -2.00 23.27
C LEU A 43 -29.72 -1.24 24.42
N SER A 44 -30.77 -0.49 24.08
CA SER A 44 -31.54 0.30 25.03
C SER A 44 -32.22 -0.55 26.13
N ASN A 45 -32.41 -1.84 25.90
CA ASN A 45 -32.96 -2.79 26.89
C ASN A 45 -31.87 -3.43 27.77
N GLY A 46 -30.61 -2.98 27.68
CA GLY A 46 -29.46 -3.51 28.44
C GLY A 46 -28.83 -4.77 27.89
N THR A 47 -29.34 -5.33 26.78
CA THR A 47 -28.72 -6.48 26.15
C THR A 47 -27.52 -6.08 25.28
N LYS A 48 -26.63 -7.02 25.01
CA LYS A 48 -25.44 -6.78 24.19
C LYS A 48 -25.47 -7.68 22.94
N GLU A 49 -25.15 -7.07 21.82
CA GLU A 49 -24.96 -7.77 20.55
C GLU A 49 -23.53 -7.53 20.02
N TYR A 50 -23.03 -8.47 19.22
CA TYR A 50 -21.64 -8.46 18.75
C TYR A 50 -21.59 -8.61 17.24
N THR A 51 -20.70 -7.85 16.60
CA THR A 51 -20.43 -8.03 15.17
C THR A 51 -19.51 -9.22 14.95
N LYS A 52 -19.53 -9.74 13.73
CA LYS A 52 -18.47 -10.63 13.27
C LYS A 52 -17.13 -9.88 13.28
N THR A 53 -16.04 -10.59 13.61
CA THR A 53 -14.70 -10.04 13.54
C THR A 53 -14.30 -9.81 12.08
N VAL A 54 -13.86 -8.58 11.80
CA VAL A 54 -13.32 -8.18 10.50
C VAL A 54 -11.80 -8.13 10.60
N LYS A 55 -11.11 -8.68 9.60
CA LYS A 55 -9.65 -8.57 9.46
C LYS A 55 -9.32 -7.55 8.39
N PHE A 56 -8.42 -6.61 8.70
CA PHE A 56 -7.95 -5.58 7.79
C PHE A 56 -6.42 -5.46 7.83
N GLY A 57 -5.81 -5.06 6.74
CA GLY A 57 -4.37 -4.81 6.65
C GLY A 57 -4.07 -3.33 6.66
N VAL A 58 -3.06 -2.93 7.39
CA VAL A 58 -2.54 -1.56 7.41
C VAL A 58 -1.25 -1.49 6.62
N SER A 59 -1.18 -0.59 5.65
CA SER A 59 0.01 -0.34 4.84
C SER A 59 0.30 1.15 4.77
N LYS A 60 1.55 1.52 5.02
CA LYS A 60 2.04 2.91 4.84
C LYS A 60 2.42 3.21 3.39
N LYS A 61 2.56 2.15 2.59
CA LYS A 61 3.09 2.19 1.23
C LYS A 61 2.05 2.72 0.24
N GLY A 62 2.42 3.71 -0.52
CA GLY A 62 1.61 4.35 -1.54
C GLY A 62 2.26 4.41 -2.91
N LEU A 63 1.62 5.11 -3.82
CA LEU A 63 2.06 5.28 -5.19
C LEU A 63 1.78 6.70 -5.68
N ALA A 64 2.82 7.36 -6.20
CA ALA A 64 2.71 8.60 -6.94
C ALA A 64 2.63 8.28 -8.44
N VAL A 65 1.52 8.54 -9.08
CA VAL A 65 1.30 8.20 -10.49
C VAL A 65 0.47 9.25 -11.21
N ASN A 66 0.77 9.49 -12.48
CA ASN A 66 -0.03 10.35 -13.36
C ASN A 66 -0.76 9.52 -14.42
N ASP A 67 -1.67 10.16 -15.18
CA ASP A 67 -2.51 9.49 -16.19
C ASP A 67 -1.72 8.75 -17.27
N ASN A 68 -0.54 9.25 -17.63
CA ASN A 68 0.32 8.60 -18.63
C ASN A 68 0.86 7.24 -18.14
N MET A 69 1.04 7.11 -16.83
CA MET A 69 1.52 5.89 -16.16
C MET A 69 0.36 5.01 -15.68
N GLY A 70 -0.72 5.63 -15.17
CA GLY A 70 -1.77 5.00 -14.39
C GLY A 70 -2.65 3.98 -15.12
N ARG A 71 -2.84 4.13 -16.40
CA ARG A 71 -3.69 3.20 -17.20
C ARG A 71 -3.20 1.76 -17.21
N ARG A 72 -1.97 1.50 -16.79
CA ARG A 72 -1.30 0.20 -16.86
C ARG A 72 -0.90 -0.34 -15.51
N LEU A 73 -1.05 0.46 -14.46
CA LEU A 73 -0.73 0.11 -13.09
C LEU A 73 -2.02 -0.20 -12.33
N ASP A 74 -1.96 -1.18 -11.47
CA ASP A 74 -3.03 -1.54 -10.57
C ASP A 74 -2.49 -1.43 -9.13
N PRO A 75 -2.79 -0.32 -8.42
CA PRO A 75 -2.33 -0.12 -7.04
C PRO A 75 -2.76 -1.24 -6.10
N VAL A 76 -3.90 -1.89 -6.35
CA VAL A 76 -4.35 -3.06 -5.56
C VAL A 76 -3.43 -4.25 -5.82
N ALA A 77 -3.13 -4.54 -7.10
CA ALA A 77 -2.21 -5.62 -7.46
C ALA A 77 -0.78 -5.35 -6.98
N MET A 78 -0.42 -4.08 -6.81
CA MET A 78 0.87 -3.63 -6.27
C MET A 78 0.93 -3.59 -4.74
N ASN A 79 -0.15 -3.95 -4.03
CA ASN A 79 -0.25 -3.92 -2.57
C ASN A 79 -0.06 -2.51 -1.97
N MET A 80 -0.63 -1.48 -2.61
CA MET A 80 -0.62 -0.11 -2.13
C MET A 80 -1.80 0.14 -1.20
N GLY A 81 -1.63 0.95 -0.16
CA GLY A 81 -2.69 1.41 0.72
C GLY A 81 -3.31 2.72 0.24
N TRP A 82 -2.56 3.53 -0.47
CA TRP A 82 -2.98 4.83 -0.96
C TRP A 82 -2.26 5.23 -2.25
N TYR A 83 -2.76 6.25 -2.93
CA TYR A 83 -2.10 6.85 -4.10
C TYR A 83 -2.51 8.31 -4.27
N TYR A 84 -1.72 9.06 -5.02
CA TYR A 84 -2.02 10.41 -5.47
C TYR A 84 -1.51 10.66 -6.90
N THR A 85 -1.99 11.73 -7.52
CA THR A 85 -1.77 12.00 -8.95
C THR A 85 -1.19 13.40 -9.22
N TRP A 86 -0.71 14.10 -8.21
CA TRP A 86 -0.39 15.53 -8.22
C TRP A 86 -1.58 16.42 -8.58
N GLY A 87 -2.77 15.87 -8.61
CA GLY A 87 -4.01 16.53 -9.01
C GLY A 87 -5.11 16.42 -7.96
N THR A 88 -6.22 17.07 -8.27
CA THR A 88 -7.38 17.18 -7.37
C THR A 88 -8.40 16.07 -7.54
N THR A 89 -8.18 15.15 -8.47
CA THR A 89 -9.08 14.04 -8.82
C THR A 89 -8.32 12.74 -9.03
N PRO A 90 -8.93 11.59 -8.72
CA PRO A 90 -8.37 10.29 -9.07
C PRO A 90 -8.35 10.10 -10.59
N PHE A 91 -7.69 9.05 -11.07
CA PHE A 91 -7.77 8.67 -12.47
C PHE A 91 -9.21 8.45 -12.91
N LEU A 92 -9.57 8.98 -14.09
CA LEU A 92 -10.93 8.96 -14.64
C LEU A 92 -11.48 7.54 -14.94
N TYR A 93 -10.64 6.52 -14.97
CA TYR A 93 -10.99 5.21 -15.54
C TYR A 93 -10.89 4.03 -14.58
N THR A 94 -10.44 4.23 -13.34
CA THR A 94 -10.27 3.12 -12.41
C THR A 94 -10.58 3.53 -10.98
N THR A 95 -11.66 2.98 -10.46
CA THR A 95 -11.90 2.98 -9.00
C THR A 95 -11.13 1.81 -8.41
N TYR A 96 -10.08 2.12 -7.69
CA TYR A 96 -9.29 1.11 -6.96
C TYR A 96 -9.88 0.85 -5.57
N GLY A 97 -11.15 0.52 -5.50
CA GLY A 97 -12.04 0.34 -4.37
C GLY A 97 -11.51 0.19 -2.95
N SER A 98 -10.32 -0.35 -2.76
CA SER A 98 -9.67 -0.52 -1.46
C SER A 98 -8.41 0.32 -1.27
N VAL A 99 -8.00 1.11 -2.27
CA VAL A 99 -6.82 1.97 -2.24
C VAL A 99 -7.27 3.41 -2.16
N GLU A 100 -6.86 4.10 -1.11
CA GLU A 100 -7.28 5.47 -0.86
C GLU A 100 -6.63 6.46 -1.83
N PHE A 101 -7.44 7.29 -2.49
CA PHE A 101 -6.94 8.42 -3.26
C PHE A 101 -6.77 9.64 -2.34
N VAL A 102 -5.64 10.33 -2.47
CA VAL A 102 -5.34 11.56 -1.74
C VAL A 102 -5.21 12.72 -2.73
N PRO A 103 -6.14 13.68 -2.75
CA PRO A 103 -6.06 14.85 -3.61
C PRO A 103 -4.93 15.78 -3.19
N MET A 104 -4.42 16.56 -4.17
CA MET A 104 -3.40 17.57 -3.96
C MET A 104 -3.81 18.93 -4.57
N ILE A 105 -3.55 20.01 -3.85
CA ILE A 105 -3.51 21.36 -4.39
C ILE A 105 -2.06 21.65 -4.78
N TRP A 106 -1.72 21.38 -6.03
CA TRP A 106 -0.34 21.43 -6.51
C TRP A 106 0.31 22.81 -6.39
N GLY A 107 -0.45 23.87 -6.62
CA GLY A 107 -0.03 25.26 -6.50
C GLY A 107 -1.24 26.19 -6.44
N THR A 108 -1.02 27.50 -6.42
CA THR A 108 -2.11 28.50 -6.30
C THR A 108 -3.16 28.39 -7.39
N GLY A 109 -2.80 27.95 -8.60
CA GLY A 109 -3.72 27.75 -9.72
C GLY A 109 -4.80 26.70 -9.50
N SER A 110 -4.63 25.79 -8.51
CA SER A 110 -5.61 24.74 -8.19
C SER A 110 -6.40 24.99 -6.90
N GLU A 111 -6.21 26.10 -6.22
CA GLU A 111 -6.89 26.43 -4.95
C GLU A 111 -8.42 26.49 -5.05
N ASN A 112 -8.95 26.80 -6.23
CA ASN A 112 -10.38 26.80 -6.50
C ASN A 112 -11.06 25.44 -6.27
N ALA A 113 -10.27 24.35 -6.25
CA ALA A 113 -10.77 23.01 -5.97
C ALA A 113 -10.94 22.70 -4.47
N ILE A 114 -10.39 23.50 -3.55
CA ILE A 114 -10.39 23.23 -2.10
C ILE A 114 -11.81 22.98 -1.56
N SER A 115 -12.78 23.85 -1.89
CA SER A 115 -14.15 23.71 -1.40
C SER A 115 -14.81 22.43 -1.92
N ARG A 116 -14.58 22.07 -3.19
CA ARG A 116 -15.08 20.82 -3.76
C ARG A 116 -14.45 19.60 -3.09
N ILE A 117 -13.16 19.62 -2.82
CA ILE A 117 -12.46 18.54 -2.11
C ILE A 117 -13.03 18.38 -0.71
N ALA A 118 -13.22 19.46 0.03
CA ALA A 118 -13.79 19.44 1.37
C ALA A 118 -15.21 18.83 1.42
N SER A 119 -16.02 19.05 0.38
CA SER A 119 -17.38 18.48 0.29
C SER A 119 -17.42 17.06 -0.29
N SER A 120 -16.32 16.54 -0.83
CA SER A 120 -16.28 15.24 -1.51
C SER A 120 -16.02 14.05 -0.59
N GLY A 121 -15.82 14.27 0.72
CA GLY A 121 -15.58 13.20 1.71
C GLY A 121 -14.17 12.60 1.67
N TYR A 122 -13.22 13.24 0.99
CA TYR A 122 -11.81 12.85 1.08
C TYR A 122 -11.29 13.08 2.50
N LYS A 123 -10.55 12.10 3.03
CA LYS A 123 -10.04 12.16 4.40
C LYS A 123 -8.78 13.00 4.55
N TYR A 124 -8.01 13.14 3.49
CA TYR A 124 -6.71 13.83 3.49
C TYR A 124 -6.59 14.79 2.32
N LEU A 125 -5.79 15.82 2.50
CA LEU A 125 -5.41 16.76 1.44
C LEU A 125 -3.92 17.05 1.53
N LEU A 126 -3.21 16.91 0.41
CA LEU A 126 -1.86 17.42 0.21
C LEU A 126 -1.95 18.88 -0.24
N ALA A 127 -1.19 19.76 0.40
CA ALA A 127 -1.06 21.15 -0.01
C ALA A 127 -0.03 21.32 -1.14
N TYR A 128 0.56 22.49 -1.29
CA TYR A 128 1.45 22.83 -2.40
C TYR A 128 2.62 21.86 -2.59
N ASN A 129 2.87 21.52 -3.85
CA ASN A 129 3.98 20.66 -4.27
C ASN A 129 5.24 21.49 -4.52
N GLU A 130 6.30 21.22 -3.79
CA GLU A 130 7.62 21.85 -3.96
C GLU A 130 7.53 23.38 -4.19
N PRO A 131 6.89 24.12 -3.27
CA PRO A 131 6.70 25.55 -3.46
C PRO A 131 8.02 26.34 -3.45
N ASP A 132 9.08 25.79 -2.88
CA ASP A 132 10.43 26.30 -2.79
C ASP A 132 11.28 26.06 -4.07
N MET A 133 10.69 25.39 -5.06
CA MET A 133 11.35 25.11 -6.35
C MET A 133 10.62 25.81 -7.50
N PRO A 134 11.36 26.30 -8.54
CA PRO A 134 10.74 26.84 -9.73
C PRO A 134 9.98 25.77 -10.52
N MET A 135 8.98 26.19 -11.28
CA MET A 135 8.27 25.31 -12.20
C MET A 135 9.14 24.92 -13.40
N TYR A 136 9.93 25.88 -13.88
CA TYR A 136 10.85 25.71 -15.00
C TYR A 136 12.25 26.18 -14.62
N ASP A 137 13.28 25.51 -15.13
CA ASP A 137 14.67 25.97 -15.01
C ASP A 137 14.97 27.15 -15.94
N ALA A 138 16.19 27.68 -15.86
CA ALA A 138 16.64 28.80 -16.71
C ALA A 138 16.62 28.48 -18.22
N ASN A 139 16.56 27.21 -18.61
CA ASN A 139 16.49 26.76 -20.00
C ASN A 139 15.06 26.46 -20.44
N GLY A 140 14.05 26.71 -19.59
CA GLY A 140 12.64 26.43 -19.85
C GLY A 140 12.23 24.97 -19.70
N ASN A 141 13.07 24.12 -19.10
CA ASN A 141 12.69 22.73 -18.80
C ASN A 141 11.84 22.67 -17.55
N PHE A 142 10.77 21.86 -17.60
CA PHE A 142 9.93 21.62 -16.43
C PHE A 142 10.71 20.84 -15.36
N VAL A 143 10.81 21.42 -14.15
CA VAL A 143 11.54 20.83 -13.02
C VAL A 143 10.63 20.45 -11.85
N GLY A 144 9.33 20.75 -11.92
CA GLY A 144 8.32 20.15 -11.06
C GLY A 144 7.89 20.97 -9.84
N GLY A 145 8.53 22.07 -9.51
CA GLY A 145 8.15 22.93 -8.39
C GLY A 145 6.92 23.79 -8.70
N SER A 146 6.07 24.04 -7.72
CA SER A 146 4.91 24.93 -7.90
C SER A 146 5.25 26.41 -7.82
N ASN A 147 6.47 26.75 -7.41
CA ASN A 147 6.98 28.11 -7.34
C ASN A 147 6.02 29.07 -6.61
N VAL A 148 5.63 28.71 -5.42
CA VAL A 148 4.76 29.55 -4.59
C VAL A 148 5.62 30.30 -3.59
N ASP A 149 5.61 31.62 -3.68
CA ASP A 149 6.29 32.48 -2.70
C ASP A 149 5.78 32.18 -1.27
N VAL A 150 6.69 32.19 -0.30
CA VAL A 150 6.37 31.81 1.08
C VAL A 150 5.31 32.72 1.72
N ASN A 151 5.34 34.02 1.43
CA ASN A 151 4.35 34.97 1.97
C ASN A 151 2.98 34.73 1.32
N THR A 152 2.97 34.38 0.04
CA THR A 152 1.73 33.93 -0.64
C THR A 152 1.17 32.68 0.03
N ALA A 153 1.98 31.66 0.27
CA ALA A 153 1.55 30.44 0.95
C ALA A 153 1.00 30.73 2.37
N ILE A 154 1.69 31.58 3.14
CA ILE A 154 1.27 32.01 4.48
C ILE A 154 -0.08 32.75 4.41
N SER A 155 -0.21 33.73 3.51
CA SER A 155 -1.44 34.53 3.39
C SER A 155 -2.63 33.73 2.85
N HIS A 156 -2.39 32.64 2.10
CA HIS A 156 -3.42 31.77 1.56
C HIS A 156 -3.77 30.57 2.47
N TRP A 157 -3.02 30.35 3.56
CA TRP A 157 -3.21 29.15 4.40
C TRP A 157 -4.61 29.02 4.98
N TYR A 158 -5.29 30.11 5.28
CA TYR A 158 -6.67 30.10 5.76
C TYR A 158 -7.66 29.41 4.80
N LYS A 159 -7.35 29.34 3.51
CA LYS A 159 -8.21 28.64 2.52
C LYS A 159 -8.25 27.15 2.74
N PHE A 160 -7.17 26.58 3.25
CA PHE A 160 -7.01 25.14 3.53
C PHE A 160 -7.55 24.76 4.91
N ALA A 161 -7.34 25.62 5.91
CA ALA A 161 -7.61 25.34 7.30
C ALA A 161 -9.11 25.16 7.61
N GLY A 162 -9.41 24.44 8.71
CA GLY A 162 -10.76 24.31 9.27
C GLY A 162 -11.75 23.56 8.36
N LYS A 163 -11.29 22.63 7.52
CA LYS A 163 -12.12 21.77 6.65
C LYS A 163 -12.25 20.37 7.25
N SER A 164 -13.01 19.51 6.57
CA SER A 164 -13.35 18.16 7.02
C SER A 164 -12.27 17.10 6.75
N TYR A 165 -11.14 17.47 6.19
CA TYR A 165 -10.02 16.57 5.90
C TYR A 165 -8.84 16.82 6.84
N HIS A 166 -7.96 15.83 6.97
CA HIS A 166 -6.64 16.00 7.55
C HIS A 166 -5.71 16.69 6.55
N LEU A 167 -5.06 17.75 6.99
CA LEU A 167 -4.30 18.64 6.11
C LEU A 167 -2.80 18.45 6.26
N GLY A 168 -2.12 18.14 5.16
CA GLY A 168 -0.66 18.20 5.07
C GLY A 168 -0.16 19.63 4.93
N ALA A 169 0.98 19.94 5.54
CA ALA A 169 1.73 21.14 5.22
C ALA A 169 2.10 21.15 3.72
N PRO A 170 2.54 22.28 3.14
CA PRO A 170 3.21 22.26 1.84
C PRO A 170 4.37 21.27 1.82
N ALA A 171 4.56 20.54 0.72
CA ALA A 171 5.64 19.56 0.56
C ALA A 171 6.88 20.24 -0.03
N PRO A 172 7.92 20.60 0.76
CA PRO A 172 9.09 21.27 0.22
C PRO A 172 9.98 20.30 -0.57
N ALA A 173 10.64 20.80 -1.61
CA ALA A 173 11.71 20.06 -2.31
C ALA A 173 12.97 19.96 -1.44
N LEU A 174 13.25 21.01 -0.67
CA LEU A 174 14.42 21.07 0.21
C LEU A 174 14.03 20.66 1.63
N CYS A 175 14.75 19.66 2.15
CA CYS A 175 14.46 19.13 3.48
C CYS A 175 14.41 20.22 4.55
N PRO A 176 13.35 20.30 5.36
CA PRO A 176 13.23 21.30 6.43
C PRO A 176 14.37 21.29 7.45
N ALA A 177 14.97 20.13 7.66
CA ALA A 177 16.07 19.96 8.62
C ALA A 177 17.45 20.39 8.08
N TRP A 178 17.55 20.72 6.80
CA TRP A 178 18.80 21.20 6.18
C TRP A 178 18.86 22.72 6.17
N ASP A 179 20.06 23.28 6.10
CA ASP A 179 20.25 24.73 6.04
C ASP A 179 19.51 25.38 4.87
N SER A 180 19.39 24.67 3.75
CA SER A 180 18.65 25.10 2.55
C SER A 180 17.11 25.08 2.72
N GLY A 181 16.56 24.42 3.74
CA GLY A 181 15.11 24.32 3.98
C GLY A 181 14.44 25.59 4.54
N THR A 182 14.92 26.79 4.15
CA THR A 182 14.48 28.08 4.71
C THR A 182 13.03 28.40 4.41
N TRP A 183 12.54 28.09 3.21
CA TRP A 183 11.16 28.35 2.81
C TRP A 183 10.17 27.70 3.79
N PHE A 184 10.36 26.41 4.06
CA PHE A 184 9.47 25.65 4.94
C PHE A 184 9.54 26.13 6.40
N ARG A 185 10.75 26.45 6.88
CA ARG A 185 10.91 27.02 8.22
C ARG A 185 10.21 28.36 8.34
N THR A 186 10.38 29.27 7.35
CA THR A 186 9.68 30.56 7.33
C THR A 186 8.16 30.38 7.36
N PHE A 187 7.62 29.41 6.59
CA PHE A 187 6.21 29.08 6.61
C PHE A 187 5.77 28.59 8.01
N MET A 188 6.50 27.65 8.58
CA MET A 188 6.16 27.06 9.89
C MET A 188 6.38 28.02 11.07
N ASP A 189 7.30 28.97 10.95
CA ASP A 189 7.61 29.93 12.03
C ASP A 189 6.64 31.11 12.04
N SER A 190 5.89 31.34 10.95
CA SER A 190 4.95 32.45 10.84
C SER A 190 3.77 32.31 11.83
N ASP A 191 3.48 33.37 12.57
CA ASP A 191 2.31 33.46 13.47
C ASP A 191 0.97 33.50 12.71
N LEU A 192 1.00 33.79 11.41
CA LEU A 192 -0.19 33.81 10.55
C LEU A 192 -0.61 32.39 10.11
N VAL A 193 0.24 31.40 10.31
CA VAL A 193 -0.07 30.00 10.04
C VAL A 193 -0.54 29.33 11.34
N ASP A 194 -1.81 28.96 11.39
CA ASP A 194 -2.30 28.13 12.49
C ASP A 194 -1.79 26.70 12.35
N LYS A 195 -0.72 26.38 13.11
CA LYS A 195 -0.07 25.08 13.11
C LYS A 195 -0.96 23.95 13.65
N SER A 196 -2.04 24.27 14.36
CA SER A 196 -3.00 23.27 14.83
C SER A 196 -3.81 22.66 13.68
N THR A 197 -3.89 23.38 12.56
CA THR A 197 -4.57 22.93 11.34
C THR A 197 -3.71 22.02 10.44
N ILE A 198 -2.43 21.86 10.76
CA ILE A 198 -1.51 20.97 10.05
C ILE A 198 -1.50 19.62 10.76
N ASP A 199 -1.99 18.58 10.12
CA ASP A 199 -2.06 17.22 10.70
C ASP A 199 -0.77 16.44 10.46
N PHE A 200 -0.09 16.64 9.32
CA PHE A 200 1.13 15.94 8.97
C PHE A 200 2.06 16.79 8.09
N ILE A 201 3.33 16.41 8.04
CA ILE A 201 4.35 17.07 7.20
C ILE A 201 4.73 16.13 6.05
N PRO A 202 4.40 16.50 4.79
CA PRO A 202 4.90 15.80 3.61
C PRO A 202 6.36 16.18 3.36
N LEU A 203 7.18 15.21 2.98
CA LEU A 203 8.59 15.39 2.62
C LEU A 203 8.86 14.84 1.24
N HIS A 204 9.68 15.58 0.49
CA HIS A 204 10.35 15.10 -0.71
C HIS A 204 11.82 14.87 -0.42
N CYS A 205 12.40 13.80 -0.93
CA CYS A 205 13.82 13.56 -0.77
C CYS A 205 14.38 12.69 -1.92
N TYR A 206 15.11 13.34 -2.78
CA TYR A 206 15.87 12.68 -3.83
C TYR A 206 17.32 12.53 -3.38
N TYR A 207 17.59 11.44 -2.67
CA TYR A 207 18.91 11.21 -2.10
C TYR A 207 19.90 10.90 -3.22
N GLY A 208 20.78 11.87 -3.51
CA GLY A 208 21.63 11.91 -4.72
C GLY A 208 22.79 10.93 -4.73
N THR A 209 22.97 10.10 -3.74
CA THR A 209 24.10 9.20 -3.78
C THR A 209 23.86 7.90 -3.04
N TYR A 210 24.16 6.97 -3.67
CA TYR A 210 25.17 6.02 -3.56
C TYR A 210 25.18 5.11 -2.39
N GLY A 211 24.50 5.25 -1.43
CA GLY A 211 24.90 4.58 -0.18
C GLY A 211 24.27 3.22 0.03
N GLY A 212 23.47 2.71 -0.84
CA GLY A 212 22.77 1.47 -0.56
C GLY A 212 22.08 1.54 0.82
N ALA A 213 22.31 0.54 1.65
CA ALA A 213 21.75 0.51 3.01
C ALA A 213 22.28 1.66 3.92
N ALA A 214 23.53 2.06 3.76
CA ALA A 214 24.09 3.17 4.54
C ALA A 214 23.43 4.49 4.19
N GLY A 215 23.23 4.78 2.90
CA GLY A 215 22.50 5.96 2.44
C GLY A 215 21.05 6.00 2.91
N ALA A 216 20.38 4.85 2.95
CA ALA A 216 19.03 4.75 3.49
C ALA A 216 18.99 5.08 5.00
N ASN A 217 19.98 4.63 5.77
CA ASN A 217 20.07 4.97 7.20
C ASN A 217 20.33 6.46 7.42
N THR A 218 21.15 7.09 6.56
CA THR A 218 21.38 8.54 6.60
C THR A 218 20.09 9.29 6.26
N PHE A 219 19.38 8.90 5.19
CA PHE A 219 18.06 9.45 4.84
C PHE A 219 17.10 9.37 6.02
N LEU A 220 16.97 8.20 6.64
CA LEU A 220 16.08 7.99 7.77
C LEU A 220 16.43 8.89 8.97
N LYS A 221 17.72 9.06 9.27
CA LYS A 221 18.20 9.86 10.41
C LYS A 221 18.14 11.36 10.11
N GLU A 222 18.71 11.79 8.97
CA GLU A 222 18.98 13.20 8.70
C GLU A 222 17.84 13.93 8.00
N VAL A 223 16.89 13.20 7.44
CA VAL A 223 15.69 13.77 6.82
C VAL A 223 14.47 13.45 7.67
N VAL A 224 14.16 12.17 7.86
CA VAL A 224 12.90 11.74 8.47
C VAL A 224 12.86 12.01 9.96
N ASP A 225 13.88 11.50 10.70
CA ASP A 225 13.96 11.68 12.16
C ASP A 225 14.23 13.14 12.53
N ALA A 226 15.09 13.82 11.77
CA ALA A 226 15.43 15.22 12.01
C ALA A 226 14.21 16.13 11.85
N THR A 227 13.40 15.96 10.78
CA THR A 227 12.19 16.75 10.58
C THR A 227 11.14 16.44 11.66
N TYR A 228 10.97 15.19 12.02
CA TYR A 228 10.06 14.83 13.12
C TYR A 228 10.48 15.50 14.44
N ASN A 229 11.77 15.48 14.77
CA ASN A 229 12.30 16.09 16.00
C ASN A 229 12.12 17.62 16.03
N MET A 230 12.06 18.28 14.87
CA MET A 230 11.80 19.72 14.79
C MET A 230 10.34 20.08 15.08
N TYR A 231 9.40 19.30 14.54
CA TYR A 231 8.00 19.70 14.48
C TYR A 231 7.04 18.82 15.26
N HIS A 232 7.45 17.61 15.66
CA HIS A 232 6.66 16.61 16.39
C HIS A 232 5.29 16.33 15.74
N LYS A 233 5.22 16.40 14.42
CA LYS A 233 4.03 16.06 13.63
C LYS A 233 4.27 14.79 12.82
N PRO A 234 3.22 14.00 12.55
CA PRO A 234 3.32 12.85 11.66
C PRO A 234 4.03 13.19 10.34
N ILE A 235 4.85 12.26 9.85
CA ILE A 235 5.61 12.44 8.62
C ILE A 235 5.03 11.56 7.51
N TRP A 236 4.79 12.17 6.35
CA TRP A 236 4.52 11.48 5.10
C TRP A 236 5.69 11.69 4.15
N ILE A 237 6.22 10.63 3.57
CA ILE A 237 7.22 10.77 2.52
C ILE A 237 6.47 10.65 1.19
N THR A 238 6.01 11.77 0.65
CA THR A 238 5.20 11.79 -0.57
C THR A 238 6.03 11.49 -1.81
N GLU A 239 7.30 11.89 -1.80
CA GLU A 239 8.25 11.52 -2.85
C GLU A 239 9.62 11.20 -2.26
N PHE A 240 10.15 10.04 -2.61
CA PHE A 240 11.55 9.75 -2.39
C PHE A 240 12.08 8.77 -3.42
N ALA A 241 13.32 8.93 -3.80
CA ALA A 241 14.04 8.02 -4.67
C ALA A 241 15.56 8.22 -4.51
N VAL A 242 16.33 7.26 -5.00
CA VAL A 242 17.74 7.53 -5.30
C VAL A 242 17.79 8.22 -6.65
N SER A 243 18.12 9.51 -6.65
CA SER A 243 18.43 10.23 -7.87
C SER A 243 19.93 10.34 -7.95
N GLY A 244 20.48 9.88 -9.01
CA GLY A 244 21.92 9.90 -9.15
C GLY A 244 22.31 10.15 -10.57
N TRP A 245 23.23 10.97 -10.70
CA TRP A 245 23.78 11.42 -11.93
C TRP A 245 24.60 10.29 -12.57
N GLY A 246 24.07 9.58 -13.57
CA GLY A 246 24.78 8.56 -14.32
C GLY A 246 24.58 7.11 -13.88
N TYR A 247 23.50 6.79 -13.19
CA TYR A 247 23.26 5.47 -12.61
C TYR A 247 22.43 4.51 -13.46
N SER A 248 22.87 4.19 -14.63
CA SER A 248 22.23 3.15 -15.45
C SER A 248 22.89 1.75 -15.32
N ASN A 249 24.00 1.62 -14.59
CA ASN A 249 24.72 0.36 -14.50
C ASN A 249 24.21 -0.59 -13.41
N ALA A 250 24.51 -1.88 -13.53
CA ALA A 250 24.00 -2.93 -12.63
C ALA A 250 24.48 -2.78 -11.18
N SER A 251 25.65 -2.21 -10.91
CA SER A 251 26.12 -2.02 -9.54
C SER A 251 25.35 -0.91 -8.82
N ASN A 252 24.99 0.15 -9.54
CA ASN A 252 24.16 1.21 -9.01
C ASN A 252 22.73 0.73 -8.75
N ARG A 253 22.17 -0.12 -9.62
CA ARG A 253 20.87 -0.77 -9.38
C ARG A 253 20.87 -1.57 -8.08
N LYS A 254 21.92 -2.31 -7.79
CA LYS A 254 22.04 -3.03 -6.50
C LYS A 254 22.06 -2.09 -5.30
N GLN A 255 22.72 -0.94 -5.43
CA GLN A 255 22.71 0.06 -4.35
C GLN A 255 21.33 0.69 -4.17
N VAL A 256 20.62 1.01 -5.27
CA VAL A 256 19.24 1.51 -5.23
C VAL A 256 18.31 0.47 -4.60
N GLU A 257 18.44 -0.80 -4.96
CA GLU A 257 17.66 -1.89 -4.36
C GLU A 257 17.94 -2.04 -2.86
N ALA A 258 19.21 -1.95 -2.45
CA ALA A 258 19.57 -2.00 -1.02
C ALA A 258 19.07 -0.79 -0.25
N PHE A 259 19.15 0.41 -0.85
CA PHE A 259 18.56 1.63 -0.30
C PHE A 259 17.06 1.45 -0.08
N LEU A 260 16.32 1.06 -1.11
CA LEU A 260 14.86 0.91 -1.05
C LEU A 260 14.43 -0.09 0.03
N LYS A 261 15.06 -1.26 0.12
CA LYS A 261 14.75 -2.27 1.14
C LYS A 261 14.95 -1.73 2.55
N THR A 262 16.11 -1.11 2.79
CA THR A 262 16.45 -0.55 4.11
C THR A 262 15.56 0.63 4.47
N ALA A 263 15.24 1.51 3.50
CA ALA A 263 14.33 2.62 3.70
C ALA A 263 12.92 2.14 4.07
N ILE A 264 12.35 1.19 3.32
CA ILE A 264 11.02 0.61 3.62
C ILE A 264 10.97 0.02 5.04
N GLU A 265 11.98 -0.77 5.39
CA GLU A 265 12.07 -1.36 6.73
C GLU A 265 12.14 -0.29 7.82
N GLY A 266 12.97 0.72 7.61
CA GLY A 266 13.16 1.82 8.55
C GLY A 266 11.92 2.71 8.69
N LEU A 267 11.24 3.03 7.58
CA LEU A 267 10.01 3.82 7.58
C LEU A 267 8.86 3.07 8.29
N ASN A 268 8.76 1.75 8.07
CA ASN A 268 7.73 0.95 8.73
C ASN A 268 7.92 0.85 10.25
N LYS A 269 9.17 0.85 10.73
CA LYS A 269 9.49 0.82 12.17
C LYS A 269 9.18 2.13 12.90
N ARG A 270 9.10 3.25 12.22
CA ARG A 270 8.84 4.58 12.79
C ARG A 270 7.35 4.83 13.00
N SER A 271 6.88 4.89 14.22
CA SER A 271 5.46 5.09 14.55
C SER A 271 4.93 6.45 14.07
N TYR A 272 5.78 7.46 13.96
CA TYR A 272 5.42 8.80 13.47
C TYR A 272 5.48 8.92 11.94
N VAL A 273 5.95 7.92 11.20
CA VAL A 273 5.80 7.84 9.75
C VAL A 273 4.48 7.15 9.45
N GLU A 274 3.57 7.84 8.79
CA GLU A 274 2.26 7.30 8.43
C GLU A 274 2.22 6.75 7.03
N ARG A 275 2.85 7.44 6.08
CA ARG A 275 2.79 7.11 4.65
C ARG A 275 4.12 7.36 3.97
N TYR A 276 4.39 6.60 2.92
CA TYR A 276 5.50 6.85 2.02
C TYR A 276 5.19 6.38 0.60
N SER A 277 5.76 7.07 -0.40
CA SER A 277 5.61 6.79 -1.81
C SER A 277 6.94 6.95 -2.53
N TRP A 278 7.45 5.88 -3.14
CA TRP A 278 8.63 5.95 -3.99
C TRP A 278 8.30 6.64 -5.31
N PHE A 279 9.10 7.61 -5.71
CA PHE A 279 8.99 8.26 -7.00
C PHE A 279 9.65 7.39 -8.09
N SER A 280 8.85 6.94 -9.04
CA SER A 280 9.35 6.11 -10.14
C SER A 280 9.81 6.97 -11.30
N PHE A 281 11.11 7.00 -11.52
CA PHE A 281 11.66 7.56 -12.74
C PHE A 281 11.36 6.69 -13.97
N ASN A 282 11.64 7.21 -15.18
CA ASN A 282 11.52 6.42 -16.38
C ASN A 282 12.74 5.50 -16.54
N THR A 283 12.53 4.27 -16.97
CA THR A 283 13.63 3.30 -17.26
C THR A 283 14.61 3.79 -18.33
N THR A 284 14.20 4.73 -19.17
CA THR A 284 15.05 5.36 -20.21
C THR A 284 15.78 6.60 -19.73
N ASP A 285 15.55 7.03 -18.49
CA ASP A 285 16.30 8.14 -17.90
C ASP A 285 17.74 7.71 -17.65
N ASN A 286 18.67 8.36 -18.33
CA ASN A 286 20.10 8.05 -18.25
C ASN A 286 20.70 8.31 -16.86
N ARG A 287 20.07 9.18 -16.04
CA ARG A 287 20.54 9.55 -14.71
C ARG A 287 19.85 8.75 -13.61
N ASN A 288 18.54 8.51 -13.75
CA ASN A 288 17.70 8.04 -12.68
C ASN A 288 16.99 6.71 -12.98
N GLY A 289 17.22 6.13 -14.15
CA GLY A 289 16.52 4.92 -14.60
C GLY A 289 16.68 3.71 -13.69
N ALA A 290 17.72 3.68 -12.85
CA ALA A 290 17.90 2.66 -11.83
C ALA A 290 16.80 2.71 -10.74
N SER A 291 16.18 3.88 -10.53
CA SER A 291 15.08 4.09 -9.57
C SER A 291 13.68 3.87 -10.16
N ALA A 292 13.60 3.41 -11.41
CA ALA A 292 12.33 3.11 -12.05
C ALA A 292 11.67 1.85 -11.45
N LEU A 293 10.42 1.96 -11.04
CA LEU A 293 9.63 0.81 -10.56
C LEU A 293 9.00 0.01 -11.71
N TRP A 294 8.74 0.66 -12.84
CA TRP A 294 8.11 0.04 -14.03
C TRP A 294 8.62 0.67 -15.32
N THR A 295 8.39 -0.03 -16.40
CA THR A 295 8.63 0.48 -17.76
C THR A 295 7.40 1.27 -18.20
N ASN A 296 7.55 2.56 -18.49
CA ASN A 296 6.44 3.47 -18.81
C ASN A 296 5.60 3.00 -20.00
N SER A 297 6.24 2.41 -21.03
CA SER A 297 5.54 1.94 -22.22
C SER A 297 4.63 0.72 -21.99
N THR A 298 4.90 -0.09 -20.96
CA THR A 298 4.20 -1.37 -20.76
C THR A 298 3.59 -1.54 -19.36
N GLY A 299 3.96 -0.70 -18.38
CA GLY A 299 3.61 -0.90 -16.97
C GLY A 299 4.25 -2.16 -16.35
N LYS A 300 5.23 -2.79 -17.02
CA LYS A 300 5.94 -3.96 -16.51
C LYS A 300 6.83 -3.53 -15.34
N LEU A 301 6.73 -4.22 -14.21
CA LEU A 301 7.60 -3.96 -13.06
C LEU A 301 9.05 -4.30 -13.40
N THR A 302 9.95 -3.42 -12.97
CA THR A 302 11.38 -3.69 -12.90
C THR A 302 11.70 -4.61 -11.70
N ASP A 303 12.95 -4.99 -11.52
CA ASP A 303 13.38 -5.70 -10.31
C ASP A 303 13.17 -4.82 -9.06
N LEU A 304 13.44 -3.52 -9.15
CA LEU A 304 13.14 -2.55 -8.10
C LEU A 304 11.64 -2.46 -7.81
N GLY A 305 10.80 -2.44 -8.84
CA GLY A 305 9.35 -2.48 -8.71
C GLY A 305 8.85 -3.74 -8.02
N ASN A 306 9.45 -4.90 -8.33
CA ASN A 306 9.15 -6.14 -7.62
C ASN A 306 9.57 -6.08 -6.14
N ILE A 307 10.68 -5.42 -5.82
CA ILE A 307 11.11 -5.17 -4.44
C ILE A 307 10.07 -4.30 -3.74
N TYR A 308 9.64 -3.19 -4.35
CA TYR A 308 8.66 -2.29 -3.77
C TYR A 308 7.32 -2.99 -3.48
N VAL A 309 6.82 -3.78 -4.43
CA VAL A 309 5.56 -4.52 -4.27
C VAL A 309 5.63 -5.58 -3.16
N ASN A 310 6.77 -6.27 -3.02
CA ASN A 310 6.89 -7.42 -2.13
C ASN A 310 7.41 -7.10 -0.73
N ASN A 311 7.88 -5.88 -0.47
CA ASN A 311 8.36 -5.44 0.85
C ASN A 311 7.39 -4.44 1.49
N GLY A 312 7.41 -4.35 2.81
CA GLY A 312 6.59 -3.41 3.58
C GLY A 312 5.09 -3.71 3.58
N ASN A 313 4.71 -4.94 3.24
CA ASN A 313 3.32 -5.38 3.28
C ASN A 313 2.92 -5.77 4.71
N PRO A 314 1.62 -5.67 5.07
CA PRO A 314 1.12 -6.13 6.35
C PRO A 314 1.53 -7.58 6.63
N THR A 315 2.01 -7.84 7.84
CA THR A 315 2.32 -9.17 8.34
C THR A 315 1.32 -9.57 9.41
N GLU A 316 1.19 -10.87 9.69
CA GLU A 316 0.39 -11.32 10.83
C GLU A 316 1.03 -10.77 12.11
N LEU A 317 0.22 -10.21 12.98
CA LEU A 317 0.66 -9.90 14.35
C LEU A 317 1.07 -11.22 15.01
N ALA A 318 2.20 -11.21 15.71
CA ALA A 318 2.53 -12.33 16.59
C ALA A 318 1.35 -12.55 17.53
N ALA A 319 0.87 -13.77 17.63
CA ALA A 319 -0.29 -14.12 18.44
C ALA A 319 -0.05 -13.60 19.87
N GLN A 320 -0.66 -12.51 20.23
CA GLN A 320 -0.78 -12.12 21.61
C GLN A 320 -1.69 -13.17 22.25
N GLY A 321 -1.15 -13.84 23.28
CA GLY A 321 -1.72 -15.04 23.84
C GLY A 321 -3.23 -15.00 24.00
N SER A 322 -3.89 -15.99 23.46
CA SER A 322 -5.22 -16.60 23.78
C SER A 322 -6.39 -15.71 24.25
N ALA A 323 -6.39 -14.42 24.03
CA ALA A 323 -7.57 -13.56 24.27
C ALA A 323 -8.49 -13.47 23.03
N VAL A 324 -8.25 -14.32 22.03
CA VAL A 324 -9.05 -14.40 20.81
C VAL A 324 -10.24 -15.30 21.10
N ASN A 325 -11.45 -14.77 20.96
CA ASN A 325 -12.73 -15.47 20.94
C ASN A 325 -13.41 -15.81 22.28
N LYS A 326 -13.44 -14.90 23.24
CA LYS A 326 -14.42 -15.02 24.33
C LYS A 326 -15.86 -14.67 23.92
N TYR A 327 -16.07 -14.17 22.72
CA TYR A 327 -17.38 -13.67 22.24
C TYR A 327 -17.71 -14.25 20.86
N GLN A 328 -17.87 -15.58 20.79
CA GLN A 328 -18.77 -16.16 19.79
C GLN A 328 -20.19 -16.03 20.36
N PRO A 329 -21.15 -15.44 19.64
CA PRO A 329 -22.53 -15.49 20.09
C PRO A 329 -22.95 -16.94 20.17
N SER A 330 -23.27 -17.41 21.38
CA SER A 330 -24.06 -18.62 21.57
C SER A 330 -25.41 -18.33 20.92
N SER A 331 -25.80 -19.14 19.96
CA SER A 331 -27.18 -19.21 19.49
C SER A 331 -27.99 -19.86 20.62
N ASP A 332 -28.43 -19.07 21.59
CA ASP A 332 -29.42 -19.52 22.55
C ASP A 332 -30.81 -19.49 21.91
N ASN A 333 -31.23 -20.64 21.39
CA ASN A 333 -32.62 -21.01 21.42
C ASN A 333 -32.82 -21.85 22.68
N GLY A 334 -33.59 -21.31 23.61
CA GLY A 334 -33.84 -21.96 24.87
C GLY A 334 -34.49 -23.34 24.74
N SER A 335 -33.95 -24.29 25.47
CA SER A 335 -34.69 -25.31 26.22
C SER A 335 -33.70 -26.11 27.09
N ASN A 336 -34.15 -26.29 28.35
CA ASN A 336 -33.50 -27.09 29.39
C ASN A 336 -33.10 -28.51 28.94
N ASN A 337 -31.94 -28.97 29.25
CA ASN A 337 -31.60 -30.06 30.19
C ASN A 337 -30.28 -30.79 29.84
N SER A 338 -29.52 -30.98 30.92
CA SER A 338 -28.63 -32.13 31.20
C SER A 338 -27.54 -32.52 30.23
N SER A 339 -26.33 -32.40 30.73
CA SER A 339 -25.17 -33.28 30.55
C SER A 339 -25.11 -34.07 29.26
N ASN A 340 -24.24 -33.69 28.35
CA ASN A 340 -23.30 -34.67 27.76
C ASN A 340 -22.33 -33.99 26.80
N ASN A 341 -21.09 -34.41 26.88
CA ASN A 341 -20.07 -34.20 25.87
C ASN A 341 -20.62 -34.42 24.48
N ASN A 342 -20.65 -33.35 23.65
CA ASN A 342 -20.71 -33.59 22.21
C ASN A 342 -19.98 -32.47 21.45
N THR A 343 -18.88 -32.88 20.87
CA THR A 343 -18.11 -32.16 19.85
C THR A 343 -19.02 -31.76 18.70
N ASN A 344 -19.35 -30.48 18.60
CA ASN A 344 -20.09 -29.93 17.46
C ASN A 344 -19.21 -29.88 16.21
N ASN A 345 -19.29 -30.97 15.43
CA ASN A 345 -18.71 -31.12 14.10
C ASN A 345 -19.53 -30.31 13.08
N GLN A 346 -19.35 -29.00 13.00
CA GLN A 346 -19.52 -28.36 11.70
C GLN A 346 -18.33 -28.76 10.82
N PRO A 347 -18.53 -29.16 9.56
CA PRO A 347 -17.44 -29.64 8.72
C PRO A 347 -16.49 -28.44 8.42
N GLN A 348 -15.42 -28.40 9.17
CA GLN A 348 -14.33 -27.45 8.95
C GLN A 348 -13.79 -27.68 7.53
N VAL A 349 -13.90 -26.67 6.65
CA VAL A 349 -13.40 -26.77 5.28
C VAL A 349 -11.89 -26.93 5.33
N LYS A 350 -11.42 -28.17 5.20
CA LYS A 350 -9.98 -28.49 5.25
C LYS A 350 -9.25 -27.92 4.04
N LYS A 351 -8.03 -27.41 4.26
CA LYS A 351 -7.13 -27.00 3.17
C LYS A 351 -6.92 -28.16 2.21
N PRO A 352 -6.93 -27.90 0.86
CA PRO A 352 -6.64 -28.96 -0.11
C PRO A 352 -5.28 -29.58 0.09
N ALA A 353 -5.17 -30.86 -0.25
CA ALA A 353 -3.90 -31.55 -0.30
C ALA A 353 -2.94 -30.86 -1.30
N ARG A 354 -1.63 -31.06 -1.09
CA ARG A 354 -0.59 -30.53 -1.99
C ARG A 354 -0.86 -30.95 -3.44
N ALA A 355 -0.96 -29.97 -4.34
CA ALA A 355 -1.14 -30.24 -5.76
C ALA A 355 0.14 -30.84 -6.39
N LYS A 356 -0.03 -31.55 -7.52
CA LYS A 356 1.08 -32.16 -8.26
C LYS A 356 0.92 -31.87 -9.75
N ILE A 357 1.92 -31.24 -10.38
CA ILE A 357 1.97 -31.12 -11.84
C ILE A 357 2.23 -32.53 -12.40
N SER A 358 1.29 -33.06 -13.16
CA SER A 358 1.47 -34.35 -13.84
C SER A 358 2.34 -34.18 -15.09
N LYS A 359 2.05 -33.20 -15.95
CA LYS A 359 2.75 -32.99 -17.21
C LYS A 359 2.85 -31.51 -17.58
N LEU A 360 3.99 -31.12 -18.18
CA LEU A 360 4.14 -29.90 -18.95
C LEU A 360 4.36 -30.31 -20.42
N LYS A 361 3.63 -29.68 -21.36
CA LYS A 361 3.74 -29.97 -22.79
C LYS A 361 3.78 -28.67 -23.59
N ASN A 362 4.77 -28.55 -24.49
CA ASN A 362 4.77 -27.48 -25.48
C ASN A 362 3.59 -27.66 -26.44
N VAL A 363 2.94 -26.55 -26.78
CA VAL A 363 1.85 -26.46 -27.75
C VAL A 363 2.23 -25.40 -28.79
N LYS A 364 1.91 -25.63 -30.04
CA LYS A 364 2.21 -24.69 -31.16
C LYS A 364 1.79 -23.26 -30.85
N GLY A 365 2.63 -22.30 -31.19
CA GLY A 365 2.35 -20.88 -30.97
C GLY A 365 2.76 -20.37 -29.57
N ARG A 366 3.95 -20.75 -29.08
CA ARG A 366 4.54 -20.19 -27.85
C ARG A 366 3.64 -20.42 -26.62
N LYS A 367 3.19 -21.67 -26.46
CA LYS A 367 2.25 -22.06 -25.41
C LYS A 367 2.76 -23.29 -24.65
N VAL A 368 2.45 -23.36 -23.36
CA VAL A 368 2.70 -24.52 -22.51
C VAL A 368 1.41 -24.96 -21.87
N LYS A 369 1.00 -26.22 -22.12
CA LYS A 369 -0.11 -26.86 -21.41
C LYS A 369 0.41 -27.45 -20.11
N VAL A 370 -0.16 -26.98 -19.00
CA VAL A 370 0.07 -27.48 -17.63
C VAL A 370 -1.04 -28.44 -17.29
N SER A 371 -0.71 -29.69 -16.98
CA SER A 371 -1.66 -30.69 -16.49
C SER A 371 -1.37 -30.97 -15.02
N ILE A 372 -2.41 -31.04 -14.21
CA ILE A 372 -2.36 -31.18 -12.75
C ILE A 372 -3.07 -32.48 -12.37
N LYS A 373 -2.51 -33.27 -11.44
CA LYS A 373 -3.21 -34.45 -10.92
C LYS A 373 -4.50 -33.99 -10.23
N LYS A 374 -5.64 -34.52 -10.67
CA LYS A 374 -6.96 -34.14 -10.16
C LYS A 374 -7.04 -34.38 -8.65
N ILE A 375 -7.49 -33.36 -7.92
CA ILE A 375 -7.79 -33.46 -6.48
C ILE A 375 -9.32 -33.39 -6.33
N ARG A 376 -9.89 -34.28 -5.56
CA ARG A 376 -11.34 -34.30 -5.29
C ARG A 376 -11.73 -33.14 -4.37
N LYS A 377 -12.97 -32.66 -4.47
CA LYS A 377 -13.57 -31.63 -3.60
C LYS A 377 -12.83 -30.29 -3.60
N VAL A 378 -12.12 -29.94 -4.70
CA VAL A 378 -11.54 -28.59 -4.88
C VAL A 378 -12.33 -27.77 -5.90
N LYS A 379 -12.35 -26.46 -5.74
CA LYS A 379 -13.03 -25.53 -6.65
C LYS A 379 -12.17 -25.11 -7.85
N GLY A 380 -10.83 -25.30 -7.72
CA GLY A 380 -9.92 -25.02 -8.82
C GLY A 380 -8.46 -25.06 -8.41
N TYR A 381 -7.63 -24.60 -9.32
CA TYR A 381 -6.17 -24.59 -9.20
C TYR A 381 -5.63 -23.21 -9.51
N GLN A 382 -4.58 -22.82 -8.81
CA GLN A 382 -3.77 -21.67 -9.12
C GLN A 382 -2.45 -22.14 -9.72
N ILE A 383 -2.11 -21.59 -10.89
CA ILE A 383 -0.88 -21.88 -11.63
C ILE A 383 0.01 -20.64 -11.49
N LYS A 384 1.18 -20.82 -10.91
CA LYS A 384 2.23 -19.79 -10.85
C LYS A 384 3.37 -20.24 -11.75
N TYR A 385 3.87 -19.32 -12.59
CA TYR A 385 4.99 -19.60 -13.51
C TYR A 385 5.93 -18.40 -13.63
N SER A 386 7.18 -18.67 -13.92
CA SER A 386 8.25 -17.69 -14.00
C SER A 386 9.34 -18.20 -14.94
N ASP A 387 10.09 -17.31 -15.54
CA ASP A 387 11.37 -17.58 -16.23
C ASP A 387 12.54 -17.74 -15.25
N ASN A 388 12.33 -17.41 -13.98
CA ASN A 388 13.30 -17.53 -12.90
C ASN A 388 12.95 -18.70 -11.96
N LYS A 389 13.95 -19.59 -11.67
CA LYS A 389 13.77 -20.76 -10.80
C LYS A 389 13.36 -20.40 -9.35
N LYS A 390 13.80 -19.26 -8.86
CA LYS A 390 13.46 -18.75 -7.51
C LYS A 390 12.10 -18.08 -7.47
N PHE A 391 11.43 -17.87 -8.62
CA PHE A 391 10.17 -17.11 -8.75
C PHE A 391 10.30 -15.65 -8.28
N ASN A 392 11.47 -15.06 -8.42
CA ASN A 392 11.66 -13.62 -8.33
C ASN A 392 11.06 -13.02 -9.61
N GLY A 393 9.86 -12.44 -9.49
CA GLY A 393 8.99 -12.17 -10.63
C GLY A 393 8.24 -13.43 -11.10
N TYR A 394 6.93 -13.34 -11.17
CA TYR A 394 6.11 -14.46 -11.63
C TYR A 394 4.76 -13.99 -12.16
N TRP A 395 4.17 -14.82 -13.01
CA TRP A 395 2.79 -14.68 -13.45
C TRP A 395 1.93 -15.72 -12.74
N GLN A 396 0.67 -15.37 -12.54
CA GLN A 396 -0.28 -16.22 -11.84
C GLN A 396 -1.61 -16.27 -12.58
N LYS A 397 -2.19 -17.48 -12.70
CA LYS A 397 -3.50 -17.70 -13.30
C LYS A 397 -4.29 -18.71 -12.49
N ASN A 398 -5.62 -18.55 -12.48
CA ASN A 398 -6.54 -19.49 -11.86
C ASN A 398 -7.27 -20.30 -12.94
N SER A 399 -7.55 -21.58 -12.66
CA SER A 399 -8.31 -22.46 -13.53
C SER A 399 -9.29 -23.30 -12.70
N LYS A 400 -10.53 -23.39 -13.14
CA LYS A 400 -11.50 -24.34 -12.57
C LYS A 400 -11.19 -25.80 -12.99
N LYS A 401 -10.47 -25.98 -14.11
CA LYS A 401 -10.06 -27.29 -14.63
C LYS A 401 -8.66 -27.64 -14.13
N ASN A 402 -8.36 -28.93 -14.06
CA ASN A 402 -7.02 -29.44 -13.71
C ASN A 402 -6.01 -29.35 -14.88
N THR A 403 -6.33 -28.58 -15.91
CA THR A 403 -5.43 -28.23 -17.00
C THR A 403 -5.53 -26.73 -17.29
N TYR A 404 -4.41 -26.13 -17.67
CA TYR A 404 -4.35 -24.75 -18.12
C TYR A 404 -3.28 -24.58 -19.19
N THR A 405 -3.56 -23.75 -20.22
CA THR A 405 -2.59 -23.44 -21.26
C THR A 405 -2.12 -22.01 -21.12
N VAL A 406 -0.88 -21.85 -20.71
CA VAL A 406 -0.20 -20.56 -20.70
C VAL A 406 0.21 -20.19 -22.12
N LYS A 407 -0.08 -18.94 -22.51
CA LYS A 407 0.13 -18.43 -23.89
C LYS A 407 1.13 -17.27 -23.86
N LYS A 408 1.63 -16.88 -25.03
CA LYS A 408 2.52 -15.72 -25.23
C LYS A 408 3.83 -15.82 -24.45
N LEU A 409 4.38 -17.02 -24.32
CA LEU A 409 5.67 -17.26 -23.70
C LEU A 409 6.81 -16.96 -24.69
N ASP A 410 8.00 -16.61 -24.19
CA ASP A 410 9.14 -16.32 -25.02
C ASP A 410 9.79 -17.62 -25.55
N LYS A 411 10.16 -17.62 -26.84
CA LYS A 411 10.83 -18.73 -27.50
C LYS A 411 12.18 -19.01 -26.85
N LYS A 412 12.59 -20.27 -26.84
CA LYS A 412 13.85 -20.74 -26.28
C LYS A 412 14.07 -20.41 -24.79
N THR A 413 13.07 -19.85 -24.11
CA THR A 413 13.12 -19.50 -22.70
C THR A 413 12.64 -20.65 -21.84
N LYS A 414 13.35 -20.94 -20.76
CA LYS A 414 13.00 -21.96 -19.77
C LYS A 414 12.06 -21.37 -18.73
N TYR A 415 10.85 -21.91 -18.64
CA TYR A 415 9.87 -21.51 -17.65
C TYR A 415 9.71 -22.56 -16.55
N TYR A 416 9.56 -22.09 -15.33
CA TYR A 416 9.32 -22.87 -14.11
C TYR A 416 7.88 -22.72 -13.69
N PHE A 417 7.27 -23.81 -13.24
CA PHE A 417 5.85 -23.90 -12.88
C PHE A 417 5.69 -24.52 -11.51
N LYS A 418 4.80 -23.94 -10.69
CA LYS A 418 4.25 -24.56 -9.49
C LYS A 418 2.76 -24.30 -9.40
N VAL A 419 2.02 -25.23 -8.82
CA VAL A 419 0.57 -25.18 -8.76
C VAL A 419 0.07 -25.50 -7.36
N ARG A 420 -1.07 -24.92 -6.97
CA ARG A 420 -1.79 -25.31 -5.76
C ARG A 420 -3.28 -25.38 -6.03
N ALA A 421 -3.99 -26.19 -5.28
CA ALA A 421 -5.44 -26.27 -5.34
C ALA A 421 -6.07 -25.28 -4.36
N TYR A 422 -7.35 -24.94 -4.58
CA TYR A 422 -8.13 -24.17 -3.61
C TYR A 422 -9.55 -24.69 -3.48
N VAL A 423 -10.11 -24.50 -2.32
CA VAL A 423 -11.54 -24.61 -2.01
C VAL A 423 -12.08 -23.25 -1.66
N ILE A 424 -13.39 -23.08 -1.66
CA ILE A 424 -14.05 -21.87 -1.18
C ILE A 424 -14.51 -22.12 0.25
N ASN A 425 -14.17 -21.21 1.13
CA ASN A 425 -14.65 -21.16 2.51
C ASN A 425 -15.29 -19.78 2.71
N GLY A 426 -16.61 -19.71 2.76
CA GLY A 426 -17.34 -18.46 2.62
C GLY A 426 -16.98 -17.76 1.30
N ASN A 427 -16.65 -16.49 1.34
CA ASN A 427 -16.23 -15.71 0.16
C ASN A 427 -14.72 -15.77 -0.14
N LYS A 428 -13.94 -16.61 0.58
CA LYS A 428 -12.48 -16.66 0.46
C LYS A 428 -12.00 -17.97 -0.13
N LYS A 429 -10.90 -17.88 -0.91
CA LYS A 429 -10.18 -19.06 -1.40
C LYS A 429 -9.21 -19.56 -0.35
N LEU A 430 -9.41 -20.80 0.13
CA LEU A 430 -8.49 -21.48 1.01
C LEU A 430 -7.55 -22.36 0.16
N TYR A 431 -6.28 -22.02 0.14
CA TYR A 431 -5.28 -22.68 -0.70
C TYR A 431 -4.54 -23.80 0.03
N GLY A 432 -4.29 -24.87 -0.71
CA GLY A 432 -3.32 -25.89 -0.30
C GLY A 432 -1.88 -25.48 -0.63
N SER A 433 -0.93 -26.31 -0.21
CA SER A 433 0.50 -26.09 -0.50
C SER A 433 0.82 -26.20 -1.98
N TYR A 434 1.82 -25.41 -2.43
CA TYR A 434 2.32 -25.52 -3.81
C TYR A 434 2.99 -26.89 -4.09
N SER A 435 2.87 -27.32 -5.35
CA SER A 435 3.58 -28.48 -5.88
C SER A 435 5.11 -28.26 -5.84
N LYS A 436 5.87 -29.35 -6.00
CA LYS A 436 7.28 -29.23 -6.45
C LYS A 436 7.31 -28.48 -7.78
N VAL A 437 8.37 -27.68 -7.99
CA VAL A 437 8.58 -26.94 -9.22
C VAL A 437 8.89 -27.90 -10.37
N LYS A 438 8.28 -27.70 -11.52
CA LYS A 438 8.67 -28.32 -12.80
C LYS A 438 9.01 -27.25 -13.81
N SER A 439 9.88 -27.55 -14.76
CA SER A 439 10.28 -26.62 -15.81
C SER A 439 10.18 -27.22 -17.20
N ILE A 440 10.07 -26.35 -18.20
CA ILE A 440 10.08 -26.69 -19.61
C ILE A 440 10.63 -25.53 -20.42
N THR A 441 11.45 -25.82 -21.43
CA THR A 441 11.88 -24.80 -22.39
C THR A 441 10.85 -24.70 -23.51
N VAL A 442 10.43 -23.45 -23.82
CA VAL A 442 9.43 -23.18 -24.86
C VAL A 442 10.04 -23.41 -26.24
N LYS A 443 9.44 -24.31 -27.00
CA LYS A 443 9.82 -24.58 -28.40
C LYS A 443 9.24 -23.52 -29.32
N LYS A 444 9.78 -23.44 -30.56
CA LYS A 444 9.31 -22.55 -31.64
C LYS A 444 7.81 -22.73 -31.91
#